data_ab95b0b850b20c56abce7b682a031a57
#
_entry.id   ab95b0b850b20c56abce7b682a031a57
#
_cell.length_a   1.000
_cell.length_b   1.000
_cell.length_c   1.000
_cell.angle_alpha   90.00
_cell.angle_beta   90.00
_cell.angle_gamma   90.00
#
_symmetry.space_group_name_H-M   'P 1'
#
loop_
_entity.id
_entity.type
_entity.pdbx_description
1 polymer ?
#
loop_
_entity_poly.entity_id
_entity_poly.type
_entity_poly.pdbx_seq_one_letter_code
_entity_poly.pdbx_strand_id
1 'polypeptide(L)'
;LYKEAGNPPLMRVAEAVVQLQRKDERGRPVRVSAQRISDWRRAKNVPAQFAALAAVLHILIPQARRTRPAPVSPGLYDMAQWQRLWERAVADPAGERPAPPAEAEEAPAEAGVCPYRGLASYRQEDAPWFFGRERSTEALVEQLRTAEKTGGLVMLVGASGAGKSSLLNAGLVTAVRDGALNDEAGVPPPVLQCVPGADPPAELVRRIPDLAEALAAGAEPDAVRQAVAAWARRESASTARPVLIVDQFEEAFTLCSDETSRRTFVEALHAACSPSGQGGSAPLLVVLGIRADFYEQCLAHPELADALQHRHMVLGPLTAAELREAVTGPAKAVGLELEPGLAELIVREVSA
;
A
#
# COMPACT_ATOMS: atom_id res chain seq x y z
N LEU A 1 -20.78 -13.88 -3.96
CA LEU A 1 -21.91 -13.94 -3.02
C LEU A 1 -22.36 -12.55 -2.56
N TYR A 2 -21.43 -11.66 -2.12
CA TYR A 2 -21.77 -10.35 -1.58
C TYR A 2 -22.46 -9.44 -2.62
N LYS A 3 -21.97 -9.45 -3.88
CA LYS A 3 -22.61 -8.77 -5.02
C LYS A 3 -24.04 -9.30 -5.26
N GLU A 4 -24.22 -10.62 -5.23
CA GLU A 4 -25.53 -11.24 -5.45
C GLU A 4 -26.51 -10.94 -4.30
N ALA A 5 -26.01 -10.71 -3.09
CA ALA A 5 -26.83 -10.24 -1.96
C ALA A 5 -27.18 -8.74 -2.03
N GLY A 6 -26.84 -8.03 -3.12
CA GLY A 6 -27.13 -6.61 -3.30
C GLY A 6 -26.18 -5.67 -2.56
N ASN A 7 -24.95 -6.08 -2.27
CA ASN A 7 -23.91 -5.29 -1.57
C ASN A 7 -24.42 -4.64 -0.27
N PRO A 8 -24.97 -5.39 0.70
CA PRO A 8 -25.50 -4.80 1.91
C PRO A 8 -24.40 -4.06 2.69
N PRO A 9 -24.72 -2.94 3.41
CA PRO A 9 -23.75 -2.25 4.25
C PRO A 9 -23.12 -3.19 5.27
N LEU A 10 -21.77 -3.17 5.42
CA LEU A 10 -21.02 -4.09 6.29
C LEU A 10 -21.49 -4.04 7.74
N MET A 11 -21.82 -2.85 8.24
CA MET A 11 -22.36 -2.65 9.58
C MET A 11 -23.68 -3.41 9.78
N ARG A 12 -24.59 -3.33 8.79
CA ARG A 12 -25.88 -4.03 8.84
C ARG A 12 -25.70 -5.55 8.86
N VAL A 13 -24.72 -6.08 8.14
CA VAL A 13 -24.39 -7.52 8.18
C VAL A 13 -23.82 -7.89 9.55
N ALA A 14 -22.93 -7.08 10.12
CA ALA A 14 -22.35 -7.31 11.44
C ALA A 14 -23.41 -7.30 12.56
N GLU A 15 -24.35 -6.35 12.53
CA GLU A 15 -25.48 -6.28 13.44
C GLU A 15 -26.39 -7.49 13.31
N ALA A 16 -26.71 -7.91 12.09
CA ALA A 16 -27.53 -9.09 11.83
C ALA A 16 -26.86 -10.39 12.34
N VAL A 17 -25.51 -10.49 12.28
CA VAL A 17 -24.78 -11.62 12.90
C VAL A 17 -24.99 -11.68 14.40
N VAL A 18 -24.98 -10.53 15.09
CA VAL A 18 -25.24 -10.48 16.54
C VAL A 18 -26.67 -10.91 16.85
N GLN A 19 -27.65 -10.50 16.02
CA GLN A 19 -29.06 -10.87 16.20
C GLN A 19 -29.34 -12.35 15.99
N LEU A 20 -28.50 -13.08 15.21
CA LEU A 20 -28.62 -14.54 15.04
C LEU A 20 -28.34 -15.34 16.32
N GLN A 21 -27.75 -14.72 17.36
CA GLN A 21 -27.43 -15.32 18.66
C GLN A 21 -26.73 -16.70 18.57
N ARG A 22 -25.99 -16.96 17.48
CA ARG A 22 -25.24 -18.21 17.29
C ARG A 22 -24.08 -18.30 18.26
N LYS A 23 -23.77 -19.52 18.68
CA LYS A 23 -22.62 -19.83 19.54
C LYS A 23 -21.56 -20.59 18.74
N ASP A 24 -20.29 -20.37 19.07
CA ASP A 24 -19.15 -21.14 18.57
C ASP A 24 -19.10 -22.53 19.23
N GLU A 25 -18.15 -23.37 18.82
CA GLU A 25 -17.92 -24.72 19.36
C GLU A 25 -17.63 -24.71 20.87
N ARG A 26 -17.23 -23.57 21.43
CA ARG A 26 -16.95 -23.36 22.87
C ARG A 26 -18.12 -22.73 23.60
N GLY A 27 -19.30 -22.63 22.96
CA GLY A 27 -20.51 -22.07 23.55
C GLY A 27 -20.53 -20.54 23.66
N ARG A 28 -19.56 -19.82 23.11
CA ARG A 28 -19.46 -18.35 23.16
C ARG A 28 -20.27 -17.71 22.02
N PRO A 29 -20.91 -16.56 22.23
CA PRO A 29 -21.67 -15.87 21.20
C PRO A 29 -20.74 -15.45 20.04
N VAL A 30 -21.12 -15.81 18.81
CA VAL A 30 -20.40 -15.39 17.59
C VAL A 30 -20.65 -13.92 17.33
N ARG A 31 -19.57 -13.15 17.24
CA ARG A 31 -19.58 -11.73 16.86
C ARG A 31 -18.56 -11.49 15.77
N VAL A 32 -18.96 -10.75 14.74
CA VAL A 32 -18.07 -10.38 13.62
C VAL A 32 -18.19 -8.88 13.39
N SER A 33 -17.07 -8.17 13.42
CA SER A 33 -17.06 -6.73 13.13
C SER A 33 -17.12 -6.46 11.61
N ALA A 34 -17.62 -5.29 11.24
CA ALA A 34 -17.65 -4.83 9.85
C ALA A 34 -16.25 -4.84 9.20
N GLN A 35 -15.22 -4.50 9.98
CA GLN A 35 -13.82 -4.54 9.53
C GLN A 35 -13.39 -5.97 9.15
N ARG A 36 -13.66 -6.97 10.00
CA ARG A 36 -13.34 -8.38 9.68
C ARG A 36 -14.04 -8.88 8.43
N ILE A 37 -15.32 -8.53 8.23
CA ILE A 37 -16.06 -8.88 7.00
C ILE A 37 -15.39 -8.22 5.78
N SER A 38 -14.94 -6.97 5.92
CA SER A 38 -14.19 -6.27 4.87
C SER A 38 -12.88 -6.98 4.51
N ASP A 39 -12.12 -7.40 5.52
CA ASP A 39 -10.83 -8.06 5.35
C ASP A 39 -11.00 -9.43 4.67
N TRP A 40 -12.02 -10.22 5.04
CA TRP A 40 -12.35 -11.48 4.37
C TRP A 40 -12.77 -11.28 2.92
N ARG A 41 -13.55 -10.23 2.62
CA ARG A 41 -13.93 -9.88 1.24
C ARG A 41 -12.73 -9.52 0.37
N ARG A 42 -11.70 -8.92 0.97
CA ARG A 42 -10.46 -8.51 0.31
C ARG A 42 -9.38 -9.59 0.32
N ALA A 43 -9.71 -10.80 0.80
CA ALA A 43 -8.77 -11.91 0.95
C ALA A 43 -7.49 -11.55 1.73
N LYS A 44 -7.58 -10.60 2.67
CA LYS A 44 -6.45 -10.21 3.53
C LYS A 44 -6.12 -11.28 4.57
N ASN A 45 -7.14 -11.99 5.06
CA ASN A 45 -6.98 -13.10 6.01
C ASN A 45 -8.12 -14.11 5.86
N VAL A 46 -7.87 -15.32 6.36
CA VAL A 46 -8.87 -16.39 6.46
C VAL A 46 -9.56 -16.29 7.81
N PRO A 47 -10.90 -16.46 7.92
CA PRO A 47 -11.58 -16.54 9.19
C PRO A 47 -10.97 -17.60 10.11
N ALA A 48 -10.57 -17.24 11.34
CA ALA A 48 -9.94 -18.17 12.28
C ALA A 48 -10.88 -19.32 12.70
N GLN A 49 -12.18 -19.13 12.61
CA GLN A 49 -13.20 -20.14 12.94
C GLN A 49 -14.31 -20.14 11.87
N PHE A 50 -14.70 -21.34 11.43
CA PHE A 50 -15.77 -21.46 10.45
C PHE A 50 -17.11 -20.90 10.95
N ALA A 51 -17.39 -21.02 12.25
CA ALA A 51 -18.61 -20.49 12.85
C ALA A 51 -18.84 -19.00 12.57
N ALA A 52 -17.78 -18.20 12.55
CA ALA A 52 -17.84 -16.77 12.23
C ALA A 52 -18.18 -16.53 10.74
N LEU A 53 -17.56 -17.27 9.82
CA LEU A 53 -17.87 -17.23 8.39
C LEU A 53 -19.30 -17.71 8.14
N ALA A 54 -19.69 -18.85 8.74
CA ALA A 54 -21.01 -19.43 8.61
C ALA A 54 -22.13 -18.45 9.07
N ALA A 55 -21.92 -17.69 10.12
CA ALA A 55 -22.86 -16.68 10.57
C ALA A 55 -23.11 -15.58 9.51
N VAL A 56 -22.06 -15.12 8.85
CA VAL A 56 -22.15 -14.15 7.74
C VAL A 56 -22.84 -14.77 6.52
N LEU A 57 -22.48 -16.00 6.17
CA LEU A 57 -23.11 -16.72 5.04
C LEU A 57 -24.61 -16.95 5.25
N HIS A 58 -25.04 -17.22 6.48
CA HIS A 58 -26.46 -17.38 6.81
C HIS A 58 -27.30 -16.12 6.59
N ILE A 59 -26.67 -14.95 6.56
CA ILE A 59 -27.32 -13.68 6.24
C ILE A 59 -27.29 -13.43 4.74
N LEU A 60 -26.14 -13.65 4.11
CA LEU A 60 -25.94 -13.30 2.70
C LEU A 60 -26.61 -14.28 1.72
N ILE A 61 -26.57 -15.60 1.99
CA ILE A 61 -27.15 -16.59 1.07
C ILE A 61 -28.66 -16.39 0.87
N PRO A 62 -29.50 -16.21 1.90
CA PRO A 62 -30.93 -15.94 1.70
C PRO A 62 -31.19 -14.62 0.95
N GLN A 63 -30.39 -13.59 1.19
CA GLN A 63 -30.50 -12.31 0.48
C GLN A 63 -30.13 -12.49 -1.01
N ALA A 64 -29.02 -13.17 -1.28
CA ALA A 64 -28.57 -13.45 -2.64
C ALA A 64 -29.59 -14.29 -3.42
N ARG A 65 -30.20 -15.33 -2.80
CA ARG A 65 -31.25 -16.14 -3.43
C ARG A 65 -32.51 -15.35 -3.78
N ARG A 66 -32.85 -14.32 -2.99
CA ARG A 66 -33.99 -13.43 -3.31
C ARG A 66 -33.70 -12.55 -4.52
N THR A 67 -32.47 -12.09 -4.65
CA THR A 67 -32.03 -11.24 -5.77
C THR A 67 -31.78 -12.07 -7.02
N ARG A 68 -31.18 -13.25 -6.85
CA ARG A 68 -30.82 -14.16 -7.94
C ARG A 68 -31.04 -15.62 -7.51
N PRO A 69 -32.12 -16.27 -7.97
CA PRO A 69 -32.43 -17.66 -7.59
C PRO A 69 -31.37 -18.70 -8.00
N ALA A 70 -30.72 -18.51 -9.15
CA ALA A 70 -29.63 -19.36 -9.62
C ALA A 70 -28.29 -18.64 -9.40
N PRO A 71 -27.29 -19.27 -8.70
CA PRO A 71 -25.99 -18.63 -8.43
C PRO A 71 -25.16 -18.51 -9.71
N VAL A 72 -24.29 -17.48 -9.76
CA VAL A 72 -23.32 -17.29 -10.87
C VAL A 72 -22.30 -18.43 -10.93
N SER A 73 -21.94 -19.00 -9.78
CA SER A 73 -21.00 -20.12 -9.69
C SER A 73 -21.63 -21.31 -8.97
N PRO A 74 -21.43 -22.55 -9.45
CA PRO A 74 -21.89 -23.74 -8.77
C PRO A 74 -21.44 -23.77 -7.31
N GLY A 75 -22.38 -24.04 -6.38
CA GLY A 75 -22.10 -24.16 -4.95
C GLY A 75 -21.94 -22.85 -4.18
N LEU A 76 -22.09 -21.68 -4.81
CA LEU A 76 -22.01 -20.38 -4.11
C LEU A 76 -23.04 -20.23 -2.97
N TYR A 77 -24.16 -20.95 -3.05
CA TYR A 77 -25.22 -20.98 -2.02
C TYR A 77 -25.17 -22.26 -1.15
N ASP A 78 -24.12 -23.07 -1.26
CA ASP A 78 -23.94 -24.31 -0.50
C ASP A 78 -22.97 -24.10 0.66
N MET A 79 -23.48 -24.25 1.88
CA MET A 79 -22.70 -24.12 3.12
C MET A 79 -21.59 -25.17 3.25
N ALA A 80 -21.84 -26.40 2.77
CA ALA A 80 -20.85 -27.47 2.83
C ALA A 80 -19.66 -27.19 1.90
N GLN A 81 -19.92 -26.55 0.75
CA GLN A 81 -18.84 -26.13 -0.15
C GLN A 81 -18.00 -24.99 0.47
N TRP A 82 -18.64 -24.01 1.14
CA TRP A 82 -17.93 -22.97 1.86
C TRP A 82 -17.07 -23.52 3.02
N GLN A 83 -17.57 -24.55 3.71
CA GLN A 83 -16.79 -25.21 4.76
C GLN A 83 -15.55 -25.91 4.18
N ARG A 84 -15.68 -26.68 3.11
CA ARG A 84 -14.53 -27.33 2.43
C ARG A 84 -13.51 -26.30 1.91
N LEU A 85 -13.98 -25.17 1.39
CA LEU A 85 -13.10 -24.08 0.95
C LEU A 85 -12.34 -23.46 2.12
N TRP A 86 -13.03 -23.23 3.24
CA TRP A 86 -12.42 -22.70 4.46
C TRP A 86 -11.40 -23.68 5.05
N GLU A 87 -11.71 -24.97 5.16
CA GLU A 87 -10.80 -26.01 5.65
C GLU A 87 -9.51 -26.06 4.83
N ARG A 88 -9.61 -25.99 3.51
CA ARG A 88 -8.43 -25.91 2.63
C ARG A 88 -7.62 -24.64 2.86
N ALA A 89 -8.27 -23.50 2.95
CA ALA A 89 -7.60 -22.22 3.17
C ALA A 89 -6.92 -22.10 4.54
N VAL A 90 -7.40 -22.82 5.55
CA VAL A 90 -6.78 -22.91 6.89
C VAL A 90 -5.64 -23.92 6.92
N ALA A 91 -5.76 -25.03 6.18
CA ALA A 91 -4.73 -26.07 6.11
C ALA A 91 -3.48 -25.61 5.33
N ASP A 92 -3.64 -24.75 4.33
CA ASP A 92 -2.56 -24.21 3.52
C ASP A 92 -2.71 -22.69 3.34
N PRO A 93 -2.30 -21.90 4.34
CA PRO A 93 -2.40 -20.44 4.28
C PRO A 93 -1.46 -19.80 3.25
N ALA A 94 -0.49 -20.54 2.72
CA ALA A 94 0.46 -20.12 1.68
C ALA A 94 0.16 -20.77 0.32
N GLY A 95 -0.95 -21.54 0.21
CA GLY A 95 -1.30 -22.31 -0.98
C GLY A 95 -1.43 -21.45 -2.22
N GLU A 96 -0.82 -21.93 -3.29
CA GLU A 96 -1.01 -21.41 -4.65
C GLU A 96 -2.51 -21.26 -4.95
N ARG A 97 -2.91 -20.11 -5.46
CA ARG A 97 -4.27 -19.89 -5.96
C ARG A 97 -4.62 -21.01 -6.94
N PRO A 98 -5.72 -21.79 -6.74
CA PRO A 98 -6.18 -22.69 -7.76
C PRO A 98 -6.48 -21.90 -9.04
N ALA A 99 -5.93 -22.33 -10.15
CA ALA A 99 -6.30 -21.81 -11.45
C ALA A 99 -7.84 -21.90 -11.64
N PRO A 100 -8.49 -20.91 -12.26
CA PRO A 100 -9.90 -20.99 -12.58
C PRO A 100 -10.17 -22.21 -13.47
N PRO A 101 -11.34 -22.86 -13.34
CA PRO A 101 -11.68 -24.03 -14.16
C PRO A 101 -11.63 -23.61 -15.64
N ALA A 102 -10.98 -24.46 -16.43
CA ALA A 102 -10.85 -24.32 -17.87
C ALA A 102 -12.25 -24.24 -18.51
N GLU A 103 -12.61 -23.11 -19.06
CA GLU A 103 -13.65 -23.00 -20.09
C GLU A 103 -12.97 -23.13 -21.46
N ALA A 104 -13.63 -23.92 -22.27
CA ALA A 104 -13.42 -24.32 -23.66
C ALA A 104 -12.28 -23.63 -24.43
N GLU A 105 -11.47 -24.51 -25.06
CA GLU A 105 -10.40 -24.23 -26.00
C GLU A 105 -10.83 -23.28 -27.13
N GLU A 106 -10.31 -22.04 -27.05
CA GLU A 106 -9.91 -21.31 -28.24
C GLU A 106 -8.37 -21.19 -28.20
N ALA A 107 -7.74 -21.40 -29.35
CA ALA A 107 -6.31 -21.58 -29.53
C ALA A 107 -5.46 -20.51 -28.83
N PRO A 108 -4.24 -20.84 -28.32
CA PRO A 108 -3.43 -19.95 -27.52
C PRO A 108 -2.91 -18.79 -28.38
N ALA A 109 -3.54 -17.65 -28.27
CA ALA A 109 -2.79 -16.42 -28.38
C ALA A 109 -1.79 -16.42 -27.21
N GLU A 110 -0.53 -16.19 -27.47
CA GLU A 110 0.53 -16.06 -26.45
C GLU A 110 -0.03 -15.26 -25.28
N ALA A 111 0.04 -15.83 -24.07
CA ALA A 111 -0.56 -15.23 -22.89
C ALA A 111 0.10 -13.87 -22.63
N GLY A 112 -0.45 -12.83 -23.20
CA GLY A 112 0.00 -11.45 -23.04
C GLY A 112 -0.09 -11.06 -21.57
N VAL A 113 0.96 -10.46 -21.04
CA VAL A 113 0.97 -9.96 -19.67
C VAL A 113 -0.12 -8.89 -19.52
N CYS A 114 -1.06 -9.08 -18.57
CA CYS A 114 -2.08 -8.07 -18.32
C CYS A 114 -1.44 -6.83 -17.65
N PRO A 115 -1.43 -5.67 -18.30
CA PRO A 115 -0.74 -4.48 -17.77
C PRO A 115 -1.55 -3.76 -16.68
N TYR A 116 -2.78 -4.19 -16.41
CA TYR A 116 -3.66 -3.57 -15.42
C TYR A 116 -3.69 -4.39 -14.14
N ARG A 117 -3.25 -3.76 -13.04
CA ARG A 117 -3.12 -4.42 -11.72
C ARG A 117 -4.43 -4.48 -10.93
N GLY A 118 -5.51 -3.96 -11.45
CA GLY A 118 -6.80 -3.89 -10.76
C GLY A 118 -6.71 -3.05 -9.48
N LEU A 119 -6.98 -3.67 -8.32
CA LEU A 119 -6.90 -3.00 -7.01
C LEU A 119 -5.51 -3.08 -6.34
N ALA A 120 -4.56 -3.81 -6.93
CA ALA A 120 -3.21 -3.89 -6.41
C ALA A 120 -2.41 -2.64 -6.80
N SER A 121 -1.48 -2.22 -5.95
CA SER A 121 -0.54 -1.16 -6.31
C SER A 121 0.42 -1.66 -7.39
N TYR A 122 0.81 -0.77 -8.31
CA TYR A 122 1.90 -1.00 -9.22
C TYR A 122 3.20 -1.12 -8.44
N ARG A 123 3.99 -2.13 -8.77
CA ARG A 123 5.33 -2.37 -8.22
C ARG A 123 6.36 -1.80 -9.17
N GLN A 124 7.63 -1.86 -8.80
CA GLN A 124 8.72 -1.42 -9.64
C GLN A 124 8.79 -2.18 -10.98
N GLU A 125 8.54 -3.49 -10.96
CA GLU A 125 8.47 -4.34 -12.15
C GLU A 125 7.35 -3.94 -13.11
N ASP A 126 6.32 -3.27 -12.61
CA ASP A 126 5.16 -2.80 -13.37
C ASP A 126 5.37 -1.38 -13.95
N ALA A 127 6.52 -0.75 -13.70
CA ALA A 127 6.81 0.62 -14.14
C ALA A 127 6.59 0.86 -15.65
N PRO A 128 6.87 -0.08 -16.56
CA PRO A 128 6.57 0.08 -17.98
C PRO A 128 5.08 0.28 -18.30
N TRP A 129 4.19 -0.02 -17.35
CA TRP A 129 2.73 0.11 -17.49
C TRP A 129 2.14 1.18 -16.58
N PHE A 130 2.98 1.96 -15.89
CA PHE A 130 2.56 3.00 -14.97
C PHE A 130 2.50 4.36 -15.70
N PHE A 131 1.31 4.76 -16.14
CA PHE A 131 1.04 5.97 -16.92
C PHE A 131 0.10 6.92 -16.19
N GLY A 132 0.15 8.20 -16.58
CA GLY A 132 -0.75 9.25 -16.12
C GLY A 132 -0.36 9.87 -14.77
N ARG A 133 0.85 9.58 -14.27
CA ARG A 133 1.38 10.17 -13.04
C ARG A 133 2.79 10.75 -13.22
N GLU A 134 3.18 11.00 -14.45
CA GLU A 134 4.50 11.52 -14.82
C GLU A 134 4.78 12.85 -14.11
N ARG A 135 3.82 13.79 -14.17
CA ARG A 135 3.94 15.09 -13.47
C ARG A 135 4.05 14.95 -11.96
N SER A 136 3.31 14.00 -11.38
CA SER A 136 3.38 13.74 -9.94
C SER A 136 4.72 13.13 -9.56
N THR A 137 5.29 12.26 -10.41
CA THR A 137 6.63 11.69 -10.23
C THR A 137 7.70 12.78 -10.30
N GLU A 138 7.65 13.63 -11.32
CA GLU A 138 8.59 14.76 -11.49
C GLU A 138 8.52 15.74 -10.31
N ALA A 139 7.31 16.09 -9.85
CA ALA A 139 7.12 16.96 -8.70
C ALA A 139 7.71 16.36 -7.42
N LEU A 140 7.56 15.04 -7.21
CA LEU A 140 8.13 14.36 -6.05
C LEU A 140 9.66 14.29 -6.12
N VAL A 141 10.24 14.06 -7.29
CA VAL A 141 11.69 14.12 -7.53
C VAL A 141 12.22 15.53 -7.24
N GLU A 142 11.53 16.58 -7.64
CA GLU A 142 11.96 17.97 -7.37
C GLU A 142 11.88 18.33 -5.87
N GLN A 143 10.88 17.79 -5.16
CA GLN A 143 10.83 17.88 -3.70
C GLN A 143 12.07 17.23 -3.05
N LEU A 144 12.49 16.06 -3.55
CA LEU A 144 13.70 15.39 -3.06
C LEU A 144 14.97 16.18 -3.38
N ARG A 145 15.10 16.76 -4.57
CA ARG A 145 16.22 17.66 -4.91
C ARG A 145 16.27 18.88 -4.01
N THR A 146 15.12 19.40 -3.63
CA THR A 146 15.04 20.49 -2.67
C THR A 146 15.47 20.02 -1.28
N ALA A 147 14.94 18.88 -0.81
CA ALA A 147 15.33 18.28 0.47
C ALA A 147 16.82 17.88 0.50
N GLU A 148 17.41 17.57 -0.63
CA GLU A 148 18.85 17.34 -0.76
C GLU A 148 19.67 18.55 -0.32
N LYS A 149 19.21 19.75 -0.60
CA LYS A 149 19.88 21.01 -0.28
C LYS A 149 19.54 21.49 1.12
N THR A 150 18.29 21.33 1.55
CA THR A 150 17.75 21.91 2.79
C THR A 150 17.66 20.92 3.95
N GLY A 151 17.71 19.63 3.66
CA GLY A 151 17.33 18.56 4.59
C GLY A 151 15.82 18.49 4.83
N GLY A 152 15.42 17.54 5.67
CA GLY A 152 14.06 17.36 6.15
C GLY A 152 13.27 16.27 5.43
N LEU A 153 12.18 15.88 6.09
CA LEU A 153 11.24 14.85 5.60
C LEU A 153 10.40 15.40 4.44
N VAL A 154 10.21 14.60 3.39
CA VAL A 154 9.25 14.87 2.31
C VAL A 154 8.00 14.02 2.54
N MET A 155 6.81 14.63 2.49
CA MET A 155 5.55 13.93 2.72
C MET A 155 4.69 13.85 1.47
N LEU A 156 4.31 12.63 1.09
CA LEU A 156 3.31 12.36 0.06
C LEU A 156 1.97 12.06 0.73
N VAL A 157 1.05 13.03 0.69
CA VAL A 157 -0.26 12.94 1.34
C VAL A 157 -1.34 12.66 0.30
N GLY A 158 -2.30 11.79 0.60
CA GLY A 158 -3.43 11.54 -0.31
C GLY A 158 -4.45 10.58 0.28
N ALA A 159 -5.65 10.56 -0.29
CA ALA A 159 -6.72 9.67 0.13
C ALA A 159 -6.32 8.19 0.04
N SER A 160 -7.06 7.33 0.75
CA SER A 160 -6.93 5.88 0.56
C SER A 160 -7.28 5.53 -0.88
N GLY A 161 -6.41 4.76 -1.56
CA GLY A 161 -6.62 4.39 -2.97
C GLY A 161 -6.22 5.46 -4.00
N ALA A 162 -5.68 6.62 -3.59
CA ALA A 162 -5.22 7.67 -4.53
C ALA A 162 -4.02 7.26 -5.41
N GLY A 163 -3.40 6.10 -5.14
CA GLY A 163 -2.25 5.61 -5.90
C GLY A 163 -0.89 5.99 -5.31
N LYS A 164 -0.80 6.39 -4.02
CA LYS A 164 0.47 6.74 -3.36
C LYS A 164 1.51 5.63 -3.48
N SER A 165 1.17 4.41 -3.10
CA SER A 165 2.08 3.26 -3.18
C SER A 165 2.55 2.97 -4.61
N SER A 166 1.66 3.13 -5.60
CA SER A 166 2.02 2.98 -7.02
C SER A 166 2.97 4.10 -7.47
N LEU A 167 2.71 5.35 -7.07
CA LEU A 167 3.59 6.48 -7.37
C LEU A 167 4.97 6.31 -6.73
N LEU A 168 5.03 5.84 -5.48
CA LEU A 168 6.29 5.57 -4.79
C LEU A 168 7.07 4.43 -5.45
N ASN A 169 6.40 3.30 -5.75
CA ASN A 169 7.05 2.10 -6.25
C ASN A 169 7.37 2.14 -7.76
N ALA A 170 6.36 2.40 -8.60
CA ALA A 170 6.52 2.39 -10.05
C ALA A 170 6.98 3.77 -10.60
N GLY A 171 6.62 4.86 -9.94
CA GLY A 171 7.04 6.21 -10.34
C GLY A 171 8.42 6.56 -9.75
N LEU A 172 8.48 6.87 -8.46
CA LEU A 172 9.67 7.43 -7.82
C LEU A 172 10.89 6.49 -7.87
N VAL A 173 10.73 5.21 -7.48
CA VAL A 173 11.84 4.24 -7.47
C VAL A 173 12.43 4.10 -8.87
N THR A 174 11.57 4.03 -9.89
CA THR A 174 12.00 3.93 -11.28
C THR A 174 12.73 5.20 -11.72
N ALA A 175 12.16 6.39 -11.46
CA ALA A 175 12.80 7.66 -11.80
C ALA A 175 14.19 7.82 -11.16
N VAL A 176 14.35 7.41 -9.88
CA VAL A 176 15.65 7.44 -9.20
C VAL A 176 16.64 6.49 -9.86
N ARG A 177 16.24 5.29 -10.22
CA ARG A 177 17.10 4.32 -10.92
C ARG A 177 17.46 4.75 -12.34
N ASP A 178 16.55 5.45 -13.00
CA ASP A 178 16.77 6.02 -14.33
C ASP A 178 17.60 7.31 -14.31
N GLY A 179 18.07 7.69 -13.12
CA GLY A 179 19.08 8.75 -12.99
C GLY A 179 18.55 10.10 -12.51
N ALA A 180 17.31 10.19 -12.03
CA ALA A 180 16.76 11.46 -11.56
C ALA A 180 17.54 12.08 -10.38
N LEU A 181 18.26 11.27 -9.60
CA LEU A 181 19.05 11.69 -8.44
C LEU A 181 20.49 11.13 -8.49
N ASN A 182 21.07 10.96 -9.67
CA ASN A 182 22.43 10.46 -9.84
C ASN A 182 23.45 11.41 -9.22
N ASP A 183 24.58 10.85 -8.80
CA ASP A 183 25.76 11.63 -8.46
C ASP A 183 26.46 12.22 -9.71
N GLU A 184 27.54 12.95 -9.49
CA GLU A 184 28.33 13.55 -10.58
C GLU A 184 28.94 12.51 -11.54
N ALA A 185 29.12 11.26 -11.07
CA ALA A 185 29.59 10.14 -11.89
C ALA A 185 28.47 9.42 -12.66
N GLY A 186 27.22 9.85 -12.48
CA GLY A 186 26.05 9.22 -13.12
C GLY A 186 25.56 7.96 -12.43
N VAL A 187 25.99 7.69 -11.19
CA VAL A 187 25.59 6.50 -10.42
C VAL A 187 24.35 6.81 -9.58
N PRO A 188 23.25 6.02 -9.72
CA PRO A 188 22.06 6.24 -8.95
C PRO A 188 22.27 5.89 -7.47
N PRO A 189 21.59 6.61 -6.54
CA PRO A 189 21.63 6.28 -5.12
C PRO A 189 20.90 4.97 -4.83
N PRO A 190 21.27 4.29 -3.73
CA PRO A 190 20.47 3.17 -3.22
C PRO A 190 19.08 3.65 -2.77
N VAL A 191 18.07 2.85 -3.09
CA VAL A 191 16.68 3.09 -2.67
C VAL A 191 16.26 1.99 -1.70
N LEU A 192 15.88 2.40 -0.50
CA LEU A 192 15.33 1.56 0.55
C LEU A 192 13.82 1.77 0.65
N GLN A 193 13.10 0.71 0.95
CA GLN A 193 11.64 0.77 1.16
C GLN A 193 11.27 0.03 2.43
N CYS A 194 10.39 0.61 3.24
CA CYS A 194 9.79 -0.06 4.38
C CYS A 194 8.34 0.38 4.59
N VAL A 195 7.65 -0.40 5.40
CA VAL A 195 6.33 -0.09 5.97
C VAL A 195 6.49 -0.20 7.48
N PRO A 196 6.01 0.75 8.28
CA PRO A 196 6.28 0.80 9.72
C PRO A 196 5.86 -0.46 10.49
N GLY A 197 4.68 -1.00 10.18
CA GLY A 197 4.13 -2.17 10.87
C GLY A 197 3.91 -1.95 12.37
N ALA A 198 4.00 -3.04 13.14
CA ALA A 198 3.81 -3.02 14.59
C ALA A 198 5.05 -2.55 15.39
N ASP A 199 6.23 -2.66 14.79
CA ASP A 199 7.51 -2.26 15.38
C ASP A 199 8.33 -1.43 14.38
N PRO A 200 8.02 -0.12 14.24
CA PRO A 200 8.68 0.74 13.27
C PRO A 200 10.20 0.89 13.45
N PRO A 201 10.77 0.98 14.68
CA PRO A 201 12.22 0.98 14.87
C PRO A 201 12.90 -0.29 14.36
N ALA A 202 12.33 -1.48 14.62
CA ALA A 202 12.88 -2.72 14.12
C ALA A 202 12.81 -2.83 12.59
N GLU A 203 11.78 -2.27 11.95
CA GLU A 203 11.71 -2.17 10.47
C GLU A 203 12.83 -1.30 9.92
N LEU A 204 13.14 -0.19 10.56
CA LEU A 204 14.22 0.70 10.17
C LEU A 204 15.59 0.01 10.32
N VAL A 205 15.83 -0.69 11.43
CA VAL A 205 17.05 -1.47 11.67
C VAL A 205 17.23 -2.58 10.62
N ARG A 206 16.15 -3.23 10.18
CA ARG A 206 16.23 -4.23 9.09
C ARG A 206 16.73 -3.63 7.77
N ARG A 207 16.51 -2.36 7.51
CA ARG A 207 16.97 -1.66 6.29
C ARG A 207 18.36 -1.06 6.48
N ILE A 208 18.64 -0.55 7.68
CA ILE A 208 19.91 0.09 8.03
C ILE A 208 20.38 -0.51 9.38
N PRO A 209 21.07 -1.65 9.36
CA PRO A 209 21.46 -2.37 10.58
C PRO A 209 22.31 -1.55 11.56
N ASP A 210 23.11 -0.61 11.04
CA ASP A 210 23.95 0.29 11.85
C ASP A 210 23.15 1.19 12.80
N LEU A 211 21.85 1.34 12.59
CA LEU A 211 20.98 2.12 13.47
C LEU A 211 20.66 1.39 14.80
N ALA A 212 20.93 0.10 14.94
CA ALA A 212 20.53 -0.66 16.08
C ALA A 212 21.00 -0.07 17.42
N GLU A 213 22.28 0.31 17.52
CA GLU A 213 22.85 0.91 18.73
C GLU A 213 22.30 2.32 19.00
N ALA A 214 22.20 3.14 17.95
CA ALA A 214 21.69 4.50 18.06
C ALA A 214 20.22 4.55 18.52
N LEU A 215 19.39 3.64 18.02
CA LEU A 215 17.97 3.53 18.42
C LEU A 215 17.82 2.97 19.84
N ALA A 216 18.64 1.99 20.22
CA ALA A 216 18.66 1.46 21.60
C ALA A 216 19.10 2.50 22.62
N ALA A 217 19.95 3.47 22.23
CA ALA A 217 20.41 4.57 23.07
C ALA A 217 19.48 5.81 23.07
N GLY A 218 18.29 5.73 22.41
CA GLY A 218 17.30 6.81 22.42
C GLY A 218 17.34 7.74 21.20
N ALA A 219 17.88 7.26 20.06
CA ALA A 219 17.89 7.95 18.77
C ALA A 219 18.55 9.35 18.78
N GLU A 220 19.62 9.52 19.54
CA GLU A 220 20.38 10.76 19.54
C GLU A 220 20.74 11.20 18.10
N PRO A 221 20.43 12.45 17.68
CA PRO A 221 20.51 12.86 16.28
C PRO A 221 21.87 12.66 15.63
N ASP A 222 22.97 12.93 16.37
CA ASP A 222 24.32 12.74 15.84
C ASP A 222 24.68 11.26 15.67
N ALA A 223 24.29 10.40 16.60
CA ALA A 223 24.50 8.97 16.51
C ALA A 223 23.74 8.37 15.31
N VAL A 224 22.49 8.77 15.10
CA VAL A 224 21.68 8.36 13.95
C VAL A 224 22.33 8.80 12.64
N ARG A 225 22.74 10.06 12.51
CA ARG A 225 23.42 10.58 11.30
C ARG A 225 24.70 9.82 11.00
N GLN A 226 25.54 9.58 12.02
CA GLN A 226 26.79 8.83 11.88
C GLN A 226 26.56 7.39 11.43
N ALA A 227 25.58 6.69 12.02
CA ALA A 227 25.20 5.34 11.67
C ALA A 227 24.72 5.24 10.20
N VAL A 228 23.82 6.14 9.79
CA VAL A 228 23.34 6.19 8.39
C VAL A 228 24.47 6.52 7.42
N ALA A 229 25.33 7.47 7.74
CA ALA A 229 26.46 7.84 6.88
C ALA A 229 27.51 6.71 6.78
N ALA A 230 27.75 5.96 7.86
CA ALA A 230 28.63 4.78 7.84
C ALA A 230 28.05 3.67 6.98
N TRP A 231 26.77 3.37 7.15
CA TRP A 231 26.05 2.41 6.32
C TRP A 231 26.08 2.81 4.84
N ALA A 232 25.75 4.05 4.49
CA ALA A 232 25.72 4.53 3.09
C ALA A 232 27.08 4.39 2.40
N ARG A 233 28.17 4.75 3.09
CA ARG A 233 29.55 4.58 2.53
C ARG A 233 29.94 3.11 2.29
N ARG A 234 29.36 2.18 3.05
CA ARG A 234 29.68 0.75 2.92
C ARG A 234 28.86 0.08 1.84
N GLU A 235 27.57 0.45 1.76
CA GLU A 235 26.60 -0.24 0.89
C GLU A 235 26.51 0.35 -0.52
N SER A 236 27.04 1.56 -0.75
CA SER A 236 26.90 2.24 -2.03
C SER A 236 28.22 2.72 -2.59
N ALA A 237 28.41 2.46 -3.89
CA ALA A 237 29.47 3.10 -4.67
C ALA A 237 29.11 4.53 -5.11
N SER A 238 27.83 4.90 -5.05
CA SER A 238 27.35 6.24 -5.36
C SER A 238 27.67 7.21 -4.25
N THR A 239 28.06 8.42 -4.61
CA THR A 239 28.19 9.56 -3.69
C THR A 239 26.85 10.31 -3.51
N ALA A 240 25.84 9.99 -4.33
CA ALA A 240 24.48 10.47 -4.15
C ALA A 240 23.86 9.92 -2.86
N ARG A 241 22.96 10.71 -2.25
CA ARG A 241 22.36 10.32 -0.99
C ARG A 241 21.35 9.20 -1.17
N PRO A 242 21.42 8.13 -0.36
CA PRO A 242 20.40 7.10 -0.35
C PRO A 242 19.00 7.67 -0.14
N VAL A 243 18.00 7.02 -0.72
CA VAL A 243 16.59 7.39 -0.58
C VAL A 243 15.87 6.33 0.23
N LEU A 244 15.25 6.72 1.34
CA LEU A 244 14.37 5.86 2.13
C LEU A 244 12.92 6.25 1.86
N ILE A 245 12.13 5.30 1.40
CA ILE A 245 10.70 5.42 1.19
C ILE A 245 9.98 4.65 2.30
N VAL A 246 9.21 5.36 3.11
CA VAL A 246 8.32 4.78 4.12
C VAL A 246 6.90 4.86 3.58
N ASP A 247 6.41 3.77 3.03
CA ASP A 247 5.03 3.69 2.54
C ASP A 247 4.07 3.30 3.66
N GLN A 248 2.80 3.66 3.53
CA GLN A 248 1.76 3.40 4.53
C GLN A 248 2.15 3.88 5.94
N PHE A 249 2.70 5.09 6.03
CA PHE A 249 3.19 5.66 7.30
C PHE A 249 2.11 5.68 8.40
N GLU A 250 0.83 5.72 8.04
CA GLU A 250 -0.29 5.57 8.96
C GLU A 250 -0.24 4.30 9.82
N GLU A 251 0.51 3.26 9.42
CA GLU A 251 0.67 2.06 10.23
C GLU A 251 1.45 2.33 11.52
N ALA A 252 2.34 3.32 11.55
CA ALA A 252 2.99 3.76 12.78
C ALA A 252 1.97 4.25 13.84
N PHE A 253 0.81 4.74 13.42
CA PHE A 253 -0.26 5.17 14.32
C PHE A 253 -1.29 4.08 14.61
N THR A 254 -1.51 3.16 13.67
CA THR A 254 -2.59 2.17 13.76
C THR A 254 -2.15 0.80 14.25
N LEU A 255 -0.90 0.41 14.02
CA LEU A 255 -0.35 -0.90 14.38
C LEU A 255 0.66 -0.82 15.52
N CYS A 256 1.44 0.25 15.63
CA CYS A 256 2.36 0.46 16.74
C CYS A 256 1.59 1.00 17.96
N SER A 257 1.46 0.17 18.99
CA SER A 257 0.78 0.53 20.23
C SER A 257 1.68 1.27 21.24
N ASP A 258 3.00 1.19 21.08
CA ASP A 258 3.96 1.86 21.96
C ASP A 258 4.32 3.26 21.45
N GLU A 259 3.93 4.26 22.23
CA GLU A 259 4.19 5.68 21.94
C GLU A 259 5.70 5.99 21.88
N THR A 260 6.49 5.36 22.75
CA THR A 260 7.94 5.57 22.80
C THR A 260 8.61 5.07 21.52
N SER A 261 8.26 3.87 21.06
CA SER A 261 8.75 3.31 19.79
C SER A 261 8.36 4.17 18.59
N ARG A 262 7.12 4.66 18.56
CA ARG A 262 6.66 5.56 17.50
C ARG A 262 7.45 6.85 17.46
N ARG A 263 7.65 7.48 18.62
CA ARG A 263 8.41 8.73 18.77
C ARG A 263 9.88 8.52 18.36
N THR A 264 10.53 7.48 18.87
CA THR A 264 11.90 7.12 18.47
C THR A 264 12.03 6.94 16.96
N PHE A 265 11.04 6.29 16.32
CA PHE A 265 11.03 6.13 14.87
C PHE A 265 10.96 7.46 14.12
N VAL A 266 10.05 8.36 14.51
CA VAL A 266 9.91 9.69 13.89
C VAL A 266 11.18 10.53 14.08
N GLU A 267 11.72 10.57 15.30
CA GLU A 267 12.96 11.29 15.64
C GLU A 267 14.15 10.75 14.84
N ALA A 268 14.27 9.43 14.69
CA ALA A 268 15.32 8.79 13.90
C ALA A 268 15.22 9.14 12.40
N LEU A 269 14.01 9.10 11.81
CA LEU A 269 13.79 9.50 10.43
C LEU A 269 14.16 10.97 10.21
N HIS A 270 13.74 11.85 11.12
CA HIS A 270 14.06 13.26 11.04
C HIS A 270 15.57 13.50 11.19
N ALA A 271 16.22 12.86 12.16
CA ALA A 271 17.67 12.98 12.34
C ALA A 271 18.44 12.51 11.10
N ALA A 272 18.02 11.40 10.50
CA ALA A 272 18.65 10.83 9.30
C ALA A 272 18.58 11.75 8.07
N CYS A 273 17.53 12.57 7.95
CA CYS A 273 17.38 13.52 6.84
C CYS A 273 17.69 14.98 7.19
N SER A 274 18.23 15.23 8.38
CA SER A 274 18.62 16.59 8.82
C SER A 274 20.12 16.80 8.68
N PRO A 275 20.57 18.00 8.24
CA PRO A 275 21.99 18.32 8.11
C PRO A 275 22.68 18.39 9.47
N SER A 276 23.99 18.07 9.52
CA SER A 276 24.84 18.22 10.70
C SER A 276 25.35 19.64 10.77
N GLY A 277 24.85 20.50 11.67
CA GLY A 277 25.34 21.84 11.87
C GLY A 277 25.22 22.78 10.66
N GLN A 278 25.92 23.92 10.71
CA GLN A 278 25.97 24.88 9.58
C GLN A 278 26.87 24.33 8.46
N GLY A 279 26.28 23.98 7.31
CA GLY A 279 27.01 23.55 6.12
C GLY A 279 27.17 22.02 5.96
N GLY A 280 26.68 21.22 6.89
CA GLY A 280 26.60 19.77 6.74
C GLY A 280 25.49 19.35 5.78
N SER A 281 25.66 18.21 5.14
CA SER A 281 24.60 17.61 4.33
C SER A 281 23.86 16.50 5.10
N ALA A 282 22.56 16.35 4.87
CA ALA A 282 21.80 15.22 5.41
C ALA A 282 22.30 13.89 4.82
N PRO A 283 22.52 12.84 5.60
CA PRO A 283 23.05 11.58 5.06
C PRO A 283 22.02 10.75 4.27
N LEU A 284 20.73 11.06 4.37
CA LEU A 284 19.62 10.31 3.77
C LEU A 284 18.55 11.27 3.26
N LEU A 285 17.89 10.90 2.17
CA LEU A 285 16.63 11.50 1.73
C LEU A 285 15.48 10.62 2.19
N VAL A 286 14.44 11.19 2.79
CA VAL A 286 13.31 10.43 3.35
C VAL A 286 12.00 10.91 2.74
N VAL A 287 11.21 9.96 2.21
CA VAL A 287 9.85 10.19 1.71
C VAL A 287 8.87 9.36 2.53
N LEU A 288 7.84 10.00 3.07
CA LEU A 288 6.77 9.37 3.83
C LEU A 288 5.48 9.38 3.01
N GLY A 289 4.95 8.20 2.67
CA GLY A 289 3.63 8.07 2.05
C GLY A 289 2.55 7.89 3.12
N ILE A 290 1.64 8.86 3.26
CA ILE A 290 0.63 8.86 4.31
C ILE A 290 -0.78 9.14 3.78
N ARG A 291 -1.78 8.60 4.44
CA ARG A 291 -3.18 8.89 4.18
C ARG A 291 -3.57 10.24 4.76
N ALA A 292 -4.39 10.99 4.02
CA ALA A 292 -4.82 12.34 4.41
C ALA A 292 -5.65 12.37 5.71
N ASP A 293 -6.36 11.30 6.06
CA ASP A 293 -7.12 11.20 7.30
C ASP A 293 -6.25 11.03 8.57
N PHE A 294 -4.92 10.90 8.42
CA PHE A 294 -3.96 10.90 9.52
C PHE A 294 -3.22 12.24 9.70
N TYR A 295 -3.70 13.28 9.06
CA TYR A 295 -3.07 14.61 9.15
C TYR A 295 -2.98 15.13 10.59
N GLU A 296 -4.07 14.95 11.37
CA GLU A 296 -4.13 15.38 12.77
C GLU A 296 -3.08 14.66 13.64
N GLN A 297 -2.90 13.35 13.44
CA GLN A 297 -1.91 12.57 14.18
C GLN A 297 -0.47 13.04 13.89
N CYS A 298 -0.20 13.44 12.65
CA CYS A 298 1.11 14.00 12.29
C CYS A 298 1.39 15.32 12.98
N LEU A 299 0.38 16.16 13.22
CA LEU A 299 0.57 17.46 13.90
C LEU A 299 1.00 17.31 15.37
N ALA A 300 0.78 16.14 15.99
CA ALA A 300 1.27 15.86 17.34
C ALA A 300 2.81 15.67 17.41
N HIS A 301 3.49 15.51 16.26
CA HIS A 301 4.94 15.35 16.15
C HIS A 301 5.53 16.58 15.44
N PRO A 302 6.37 17.40 16.12
CA PRO A 302 6.92 18.63 15.54
C PRO A 302 7.65 18.42 14.20
N GLU A 303 8.36 17.31 14.05
CA GLU A 303 9.12 16.93 12.86
C GLU A 303 8.21 16.70 11.65
N LEU A 304 7.06 16.03 11.88
CA LEU A 304 6.05 15.77 10.86
C LEU A 304 5.24 17.02 10.56
N ALA A 305 4.94 17.84 11.58
CA ALA A 305 4.26 19.13 11.42
C ALA A 305 5.07 20.08 10.55
N ASP A 306 6.39 20.19 10.76
CA ASP A 306 7.30 20.97 9.93
C ASP A 306 7.31 20.46 8.47
N ALA A 307 7.38 19.15 8.27
CA ALA A 307 7.34 18.54 6.94
C ALA A 307 5.99 18.80 6.23
N LEU A 308 4.87 18.73 6.95
CA LEU A 308 3.54 19.07 6.43
C LEU A 308 3.42 20.55 6.08
N GLN A 309 4.09 21.43 6.77
CA GLN A 309 4.04 22.85 6.48
C GLN A 309 4.90 23.25 5.27
N HIS A 310 6.07 22.62 5.07
CA HIS A 310 7.07 23.12 4.13
C HIS A 310 7.41 22.16 2.99
N ARG A 311 7.24 20.85 3.16
CA ARG A 311 7.75 19.80 2.27
C ARG A 311 6.73 18.68 2.05
N HIS A 312 5.49 19.05 1.73
CA HIS A 312 4.48 18.08 1.39
C HIS A 312 3.99 18.22 -0.05
N MET A 313 3.58 17.10 -0.60
CA MET A 313 2.89 17.00 -1.87
C MET A 313 1.56 16.29 -1.65
N VAL A 314 0.47 16.90 -2.12
CA VAL A 314 -0.85 16.26 -2.08
C VAL A 314 -1.09 15.51 -3.38
N LEU A 315 -1.28 14.19 -3.30
CA LEU A 315 -1.68 13.37 -4.43
C LEU A 315 -3.20 13.40 -4.58
N GLY A 316 -3.66 14.23 -5.50
CA GLY A 316 -5.07 14.34 -5.87
C GLY A 316 -5.53 13.25 -6.84
N PRO A 317 -6.82 13.25 -7.19
CA PRO A 317 -7.34 12.40 -8.26
C PRO A 317 -6.64 12.70 -9.59
N LEU A 318 -6.65 11.73 -10.50
CA LEU A 318 -6.18 11.91 -11.87
C LEU A 318 -7.07 12.92 -12.60
N THR A 319 -6.47 13.80 -13.36
CA THR A 319 -7.19 14.63 -14.33
C THR A 319 -7.74 13.75 -15.47
N ALA A 320 -8.70 14.26 -16.23
CA ALA A 320 -9.25 13.50 -17.36
C ALA A 320 -8.18 13.10 -18.40
N ALA A 321 -7.15 13.92 -18.59
CA ALA A 321 -6.03 13.61 -19.48
C ALA A 321 -5.14 12.49 -18.90
N GLU A 322 -4.75 12.60 -17.64
CA GLU A 322 -3.95 11.60 -16.93
C GLU A 322 -4.71 10.25 -16.81
N LEU A 323 -6.02 10.30 -16.56
CA LEU A 323 -6.86 9.11 -16.53
C LEU A 323 -6.92 8.42 -17.90
N ARG A 324 -7.03 9.21 -18.99
CA ARG A 324 -6.98 8.66 -20.35
C ARG A 324 -5.63 7.97 -20.60
N GLU A 325 -4.51 8.56 -20.19
CA GLU A 325 -3.19 7.95 -20.32
C GLU A 325 -3.06 6.69 -19.47
N ALA A 326 -3.57 6.71 -18.23
CA ALA A 326 -3.58 5.53 -17.36
C ALA A 326 -4.43 4.36 -17.92
N VAL A 327 -5.42 4.66 -18.78
CA VAL A 327 -6.22 3.64 -19.46
C VAL A 327 -5.57 3.21 -20.79
N THR A 328 -5.08 4.13 -21.60
CA THR A 328 -4.61 3.81 -22.96
C THR A 328 -3.14 3.46 -23.03
N GLY A 329 -2.31 4.02 -22.14
CA GLY A 329 -0.85 3.80 -22.10
C GLY A 329 -0.49 2.34 -21.91
N PRO A 330 -0.98 1.68 -20.84
CA PRO A 330 -0.70 0.26 -20.59
C PRO A 330 -1.12 -0.65 -21.76
N ALA A 331 -2.30 -0.42 -22.34
CA ALA A 331 -2.78 -1.18 -23.50
C ALA A 331 -1.81 -1.06 -24.67
N LYS A 332 -1.42 0.18 -25.03
CA LYS A 332 -0.46 0.44 -26.09
C LYS A 332 0.89 -0.22 -25.83
N ALA A 333 1.39 -0.18 -24.58
CA ALA A 333 2.67 -0.76 -24.20
C ALA A 333 2.75 -2.27 -24.43
N VAL A 334 1.62 -2.99 -24.37
CA VAL A 334 1.55 -4.44 -24.61
C VAL A 334 0.87 -4.79 -25.94
N GLY A 335 0.62 -3.81 -26.82
CA GLY A 335 0.02 -4.04 -28.13
C GLY A 335 -1.48 -4.40 -28.11
N LEU A 336 -2.20 -4.08 -27.03
CA LEU A 336 -3.65 -4.27 -26.94
C LEU A 336 -4.39 -3.12 -27.65
N GLU A 337 -5.34 -3.47 -28.48
CA GLU A 337 -6.29 -2.52 -29.05
C GLU A 337 -7.51 -2.38 -28.15
N LEU A 338 -7.80 -1.15 -27.72
CA LEU A 338 -9.01 -0.86 -26.98
C LEU A 338 -10.18 -0.65 -27.93
N GLU A 339 -11.37 -1.09 -27.55
CA GLU A 339 -12.59 -0.80 -28.29
C GLU A 339 -12.78 0.72 -28.47
N PRO A 340 -13.22 1.18 -29.66
CA PRO A 340 -13.47 2.59 -29.89
C PRO A 340 -14.46 3.19 -28.87
N GLY A 341 -14.06 4.26 -28.20
CA GLY A 341 -14.87 4.94 -27.19
C GLY A 341 -14.78 4.36 -25.77
N LEU A 342 -14.09 3.23 -25.55
CA LEU A 342 -13.96 2.63 -24.22
C LEU A 342 -13.19 3.55 -23.25
N ALA A 343 -12.10 4.15 -23.69
CA ALA A 343 -11.31 5.06 -22.85
C ALA A 343 -12.14 6.29 -22.44
N GLU A 344 -12.89 6.88 -23.39
CA GLU A 344 -13.78 8.01 -23.13
C GLU A 344 -14.91 7.66 -22.17
N LEU A 345 -15.46 6.45 -22.29
CA LEU A 345 -16.49 5.94 -21.40
C LEU A 345 -15.95 5.84 -19.97
N ILE A 346 -14.78 5.22 -19.79
CA ILE A 346 -14.14 5.05 -18.47
C ILE A 346 -13.83 6.43 -17.85
N VAL A 347 -13.25 7.34 -18.63
CA VAL A 347 -12.93 8.71 -18.15
C VAL A 347 -14.19 9.42 -17.69
N ARG A 348 -15.29 9.35 -18.43
CA ARG A 348 -16.56 9.96 -18.06
C ARG A 348 -17.14 9.38 -16.78
N GLU A 349 -17.16 8.05 -16.64
CA GLU A 349 -17.75 7.36 -15.48
C GLU A 349 -16.95 7.57 -14.19
N VAL A 350 -15.63 7.76 -14.29
CA VAL A 350 -14.75 8.00 -13.12
C VAL A 350 -14.70 9.47 -12.75
N SER A 351 -14.94 10.40 -13.68
CA SER A 351 -14.90 11.84 -13.45
C SER A 351 -16.25 12.42 -13.01
N ALA A 352 -17.32 11.63 -12.99
CA ALA A 352 -18.67 12.01 -12.55
C ALA A 352 -18.85 11.81 -11.05
#